data_9fe766fc71e0137cf229f8e3f696f27d
#
_entry.id   9fe766fc71e0137cf229f8e3f696f27d
#
_cell.length_a   1.000
_cell.length_b   1.000
_cell.length_c   1.000
_cell.angle_alpha   90.00
_cell.angle_beta   90.00
_cell.angle_gamma   90.00
#
_symmetry.space_group_name_H-M   'P 1'
#
loop_
_entity.id
_entity.type
_entity.pdbx_description
1 polymer ?
#
loop_
_entity_poly.entity_id
_entity_poly.type
_entity_poly.pdbx_seq_one_letter_code
_entity_poly.pdbx_strand_id
1 'polypeptide(L)'
;MKTKCRIVTFLLFFVGVTFCCNAQEKGFLTTYSEPDHSWFVTDAIETSDGGFLVSAYDYWGPSSLLLKLSPEGDILVNRGVMAEDTTIYAYRILQIPEDNGDEYMVLCPSHPADGSTATLMLLRVDEDLNIVSRRTIPCSFFDEGSRFFDAKFLVSDECVFAALTSRLPTSSFPNAIFLARFDLEGNLLNSQRWESDSLKYVCNLFHDGEDRIGLFGNIGPSHMGILTFDQSLNLASRDSIFQWSSSEGVGGDFCHYFIHDMINSQAAMLPDGSYVVSSRLLESLHYANGHSYANDRSVILAKYENGFHQPENMLVTEHMNDSVEYPAFFRSVDFSETAEMKCEVFQCANLNEFPQFGLIQPYPTGIVVTKTDQGLNVEWKKRFLRDGNYQAMVINATSDGGCLVVGSLGDFQAQRFDVFALKINADGTVGLDEIQEEDMAFVYPNPAKETVRVGGVEAVETEVYNASGQRVMNFRGNEANVEALADGIYILRITDDKGLTQTLRMVVNK
;
A
#
# COMPACT_ATOMS: atom_id res chain seq x y z
N MET A 1 31.29 26.32 79.85
CA MET A 1 31.52 25.37 78.72
C MET A 1 30.20 25.10 78.04
N LYS A 2 29.97 25.66 76.87
CA LYS A 2 28.76 25.43 76.08
C LYS A 2 29.15 24.57 74.87
N THR A 3 28.69 23.34 74.86
CA THR A 3 28.91 22.37 73.77
C THR A 3 27.87 22.62 72.69
N LYS A 4 28.32 23.05 71.48
CA LYS A 4 27.45 23.20 70.30
C LYS A 4 27.32 21.84 69.60
N CYS A 5 26.10 21.33 69.61
CA CYS A 5 25.71 20.18 68.80
C CYS A 5 25.48 20.66 67.34
N ARG A 6 26.28 20.09 66.36
CA ARG A 6 26.06 20.30 64.94
C ARG A 6 25.16 19.19 64.42
N ILE A 7 23.96 19.54 64.02
CA ILE A 7 23.07 18.65 63.25
C ILE A 7 23.53 18.67 61.81
N VAL A 8 23.97 17.51 61.31
CA VAL A 8 24.28 17.31 59.89
C VAL A 8 23.01 16.75 59.25
N THR A 9 22.32 17.58 58.46
CA THR A 9 21.15 17.15 57.67
C THR A 9 21.67 16.44 56.40
N PHE A 10 21.46 15.14 56.30
CA PHE A 10 21.64 14.39 55.08
C PHE A 10 20.42 14.60 54.19
N LEU A 11 20.61 15.30 53.07
CA LEU A 11 19.62 15.33 51.97
C LEU A 11 19.80 14.06 51.14
N LEU A 12 18.86 13.14 51.26
CA LEU A 12 18.73 12.01 50.34
C LEU A 12 18.05 12.51 49.06
N PHE A 13 18.79 12.65 47.99
CA PHE A 13 18.25 12.78 46.65
C PHE A 13 17.71 11.43 46.23
N PHE A 14 16.40 11.25 46.23
CA PHE A 14 15.72 10.19 45.49
C PHE A 14 15.74 10.59 44.01
N VAL A 15 16.64 10.02 43.24
CA VAL A 15 16.51 10.03 41.78
C VAL A 15 15.44 8.98 41.47
N GLY A 16 14.23 9.45 41.26
CA GLY A 16 13.17 8.62 40.70
C GLY A 16 13.51 8.30 39.24
N VAL A 17 14.08 7.13 39.00
CA VAL A 17 14.12 6.55 37.67
C VAL A 17 12.70 6.09 37.38
N THR A 18 11.94 6.92 36.70
CA THR A 18 10.69 6.49 36.04
C THR A 18 11.13 5.52 34.93
N PHE A 19 11.04 4.23 35.21
CA PHE A 19 10.93 3.25 34.13
C PHE A 19 9.60 3.53 33.43
N CYS A 20 9.62 4.25 32.32
CA CYS A 20 8.59 4.08 31.33
C CYS A 20 8.71 2.63 30.85
N CYS A 21 7.91 1.73 31.40
CA CYS A 21 7.53 0.54 30.69
C CYS A 21 6.79 1.05 29.45
N ASN A 22 7.48 1.18 28.35
CA ASN A 22 6.83 1.14 27.05
C ASN A 22 6.17 -0.26 27.01
N ALA A 23 4.88 -0.33 27.24
CA ALA A 23 4.11 -1.47 26.82
C ALA A 23 4.38 -1.54 25.31
N GLN A 24 5.09 -2.57 24.88
CA GLN A 24 5.31 -2.81 23.46
C GLN A 24 3.92 -2.99 22.87
N GLU A 25 3.50 -2.03 22.05
CA GLU A 25 2.20 -2.08 21.40
C GLU A 25 2.15 -3.40 20.62
N LYS A 26 1.14 -4.19 20.87
CA LYS A 26 1.01 -5.49 20.23
C LYS A 26 0.40 -5.27 18.85
N GLY A 27 1.03 -5.85 17.84
CA GLY A 27 0.39 -5.96 16.54
C GLY A 27 -0.94 -6.70 16.63
N PHE A 28 -1.86 -6.42 15.71
CA PHE A 28 -3.20 -7.00 15.69
C PHE A 28 -3.72 -7.21 14.27
N LEU A 29 -4.74 -8.04 14.13
CA LEU A 29 -5.60 -8.11 12.96
C LEU A 29 -7.04 -7.91 13.40
N THR A 30 -7.65 -6.83 12.94
CA THR A 30 -9.07 -6.53 13.19
C THR A 30 -9.84 -6.59 11.88
N THR A 31 -11.05 -7.13 11.91
CA THR A 31 -11.98 -7.13 10.77
C THR A 31 -13.30 -6.48 11.18
N TYR A 32 -13.90 -5.74 10.24
CA TYR A 32 -15.23 -5.16 10.39
C TYR A 32 -16.11 -5.52 9.21
N SER A 33 -17.28 -6.04 9.51
CA SER A 33 -18.26 -6.53 8.53
C SER A 33 -19.64 -5.96 8.84
N GLU A 34 -20.38 -5.61 7.78
CA GLU A 34 -21.75 -5.13 7.87
C GLU A 34 -22.57 -5.78 6.74
N PRO A 35 -23.61 -6.58 7.05
CA PRO A 35 -24.24 -7.48 6.06
C PRO A 35 -24.80 -6.79 4.82
N ASP A 36 -25.28 -5.56 4.95
CA ASP A 36 -25.96 -4.82 3.87
C ASP A 36 -25.02 -3.86 3.12
N HIS A 37 -23.72 -3.86 3.45
CA HIS A 37 -22.73 -2.96 2.87
C HIS A 37 -21.53 -3.72 2.32
N SER A 38 -20.83 -3.08 1.39
CA SER A 38 -19.60 -3.57 0.77
C SER A 38 -18.52 -2.50 0.87
N TRP A 39 -17.69 -2.59 1.91
CA TRP A 39 -16.77 -1.53 2.30
C TRP A 39 -15.44 -1.58 1.54
N PHE A 40 -15.21 -0.59 0.69
CA PHE A 40 -13.97 -0.42 -0.03
C PHE A 40 -13.11 0.64 0.66
N VAL A 41 -12.03 0.19 1.30
CA VAL A 41 -11.15 1.06 2.11
C VAL A 41 -10.38 2.03 1.21
N THR A 42 -10.24 3.27 1.66
CA THR A 42 -9.63 4.37 0.91
C THR A 42 -8.45 5.01 1.61
N ASP A 43 -8.52 5.15 2.93
CA ASP A 43 -7.45 5.79 3.71
C ASP A 43 -7.43 5.31 5.15
N ALA A 44 -6.30 5.53 5.82
CA ALA A 44 -6.15 5.39 7.27
C ALA A 44 -5.09 6.36 7.78
N ILE A 45 -5.21 6.74 9.04
CA ILE A 45 -4.22 7.52 9.78
C ILE A 45 -4.05 6.95 11.17
N GLU A 46 -2.86 7.13 11.76
CA GLU A 46 -2.64 6.99 13.20
C GLU A 46 -3.17 8.25 13.89
N THR A 47 -3.87 8.11 15.01
CA THR A 47 -4.43 9.21 15.78
C THR A 47 -3.48 9.60 16.92
N SER A 48 -3.63 10.80 17.48
CA SER A 48 -2.73 11.32 18.53
C SER A 48 -2.73 10.47 19.81
N ASP A 49 -3.80 9.70 20.04
CA ASP A 49 -3.94 8.77 21.17
C ASP A 49 -3.30 7.39 20.88
N GLY A 50 -2.62 7.23 19.72
CA GLY A 50 -1.99 5.98 19.28
C GLY A 50 -2.98 4.99 18.66
N GLY A 51 -4.26 5.34 18.57
CA GLY A 51 -5.27 4.57 17.84
C GLY A 51 -5.22 4.81 16.33
N PHE A 52 -6.27 4.37 15.63
CA PHE A 52 -6.32 4.49 14.18
C PHE A 52 -7.72 4.90 13.71
N LEU A 53 -7.74 5.71 12.66
CA LEU A 53 -8.97 6.07 11.97
C LEU A 53 -8.89 5.58 10.51
N VAL A 54 -9.90 4.81 10.10
CA VAL A 54 -10.01 4.21 8.77
C VAL A 54 -11.22 4.78 8.06
N SER A 55 -11.10 5.09 6.77
CA SER A 55 -12.22 5.44 5.91
C SER A 55 -12.46 4.40 4.83
N ALA A 56 -13.72 4.20 4.50
CA ALA A 56 -14.15 3.37 3.40
C ALA A 56 -15.40 3.96 2.73
N TYR A 57 -15.70 3.54 1.52
CA TYR A 57 -17.00 3.81 0.90
C TYR A 57 -17.71 2.50 0.57
N ASP A 58 -19.03 2.55 0.52
CA ASP A 58 -19.84 1.42 0.08
C ASP A 58 -19.72 1.25 -1.44
N TYR A 59 -19.12 0.15 -1.87
CA TYR A 59 -18.85 -0.12 -3.28
C TYR A 59 -20.12 -0.20 -4.13
N TRP A 60 -21.22 -0.64 -3.53
CA TRP A 60 -22.51 -0.77 -4.19
C TRP A 60 -23.55 0.25 -3.74
N GLY A 61 -23.24 1.05 -2.72
CA GLY A 61 -24.16 1.99 -2.07
C GLY A 61 -23.69 3.44 -2.14
N PRO A 62 -24.52 4.37 -1.64
CA PRO A 62 -24.21 5.79 -1.63
C PRO A 62 -23.46 6.27 -0.41
N SER A 63 -23.16 5.39 0.55
CA SER A 63 -22.64 5.74 1.87
C SER A 63 -21.13 5.56 1.97
N SER A 64 -20.56 6.15 3.02
CA SER A 64 -19.19 5.93 3.46
C SER A 64 -19.15 5.52 4.92
N LEU A 65 -18.04 4.95 5.36
CA LEU A 65 -17.76 4.50 6.71
C LEU A 65 -16.53 5.23 7.25
N LEU A 66 -16.62 5.65 8.50
CA LEU A 66 -15.47 5.99 9.34
C LEU A 66 -15.41 5.00 10.50
N LEU A 67 -14.24 4.43 10.74
CA LEU A 67 -14.01 3.40 11.75
C LEU A 67 -12.84 3.81 12.63
N LYS A 68 -13.08 4.03 13.93
CA LYS A 68 -12.03 4.32 14.92
C LYS A 68 -11.64 3.06 15.67
N LEU A 69 -10.32 2.78 15.70
CA LEU A 69 -9.74 1.66 16.42
C LEU A 69 -8.89 2.17 17.59
N SER A 70 -8.83 1.39 18.67
CA SER A 70 -7.86 1.60 19.74
C SER A 70 -6.43 1.26 19.30
N PRO A 71 -5.39 1.61 20.06
CA PRO A 71 -4.02 1.13 19.82
C PRO A 71 -3.90 -0.39 19.74
N GLU A 72 -4.74 -1.13 20.45
CA GLU A 72 -4.78 -2.59 20.46
C GLU A 72 -5.66 -3.19 19.36
N GLY A 73 -6.31 -2.35 18.54
CA GLY A 73 -7.15 -2.77 17.43
C GLY A 73 -8.61 -3.02 17.76
N ASP A 74 -9.06 -2.70 18.96
CA ASP A 74 -10.48 -2.79 19.30
C ASP A 74 -11.29 -1.72 18.57
N ILE A 75 -12.45 -2.08 18.04
CA ILE A 75 -13.36 -1.13 17.40
C ILE A 75 -14.03 -0.26 18.47
N LEU A 76 -13.67 1.02 18.50
CA LEU A 76 -14.21 1.99 19.45
C LEU A 76 -15.48 2.63 18.91
N VAL A 77 -15.44 3.08 17.65
CA VAL A 77 -16.56 3.78 17.00
C VAL A 77 -16.64 3.33 15.54
N ASN A 78 -17.85 3.10 15.08
CA ASN A 78 -18.17 3.03 13.65
C ASN A 78 -19.22 4.07 13.31
N ARG A 79 -19.05 4.76 12.19
CA ARG A 79 -19.97 5.83 11.77
C ARG A 79 -20.22 5.76 10.29
N GLY A 80 -21.46 5.41 9.91
CA GLY A 80 -21.94 5.59 8.55
C GLY A 80 -22.09 7.07 8.21
N VAL A 81 -21.57 7.49 7.07
CA VAL A 81 -21.70 8.85 6.53
C VAL A 81 -22.58 8.79 5.29
N MET A 82 -23.68 9.53 5.33
CA MET A 82 -24.63 9.61 4.21
C MET A 82 -25.01 11.07 3.95
N ALA A 83 -25.40 11.37 2.72
CA ALA A 83 -26.08 12.61 2.36
C ALA A 83 -27.33 12.29 1.54
N GLU A 84 -28.36 13.09 1.70
CA GLU A 84 -29.58 13.00 0.88
C GLU A 84 -29.20 13.30 -0.57
N ASP A 85 -29.68 12.46 -1.49
CA ASP A 85 -29.51 12.64 -2.93
C ASP A 85 -28.06 12.79 -3.43
N THR A 86 -27.08 12.27 -2.69
CA THR A 86 -25.67 12.37 -3.07
C THR A 86 -24.89 11.14 -2.64
N THR A 87 -24.18 10.51 -3.56
CA THR A 87 -23.20 9.47 -3.25
C THR A 87 -21.92 10.12 -2.74
N ILE A 88 -21.42 9.69 -1.58
CA ILE A 88 -20.24 10.23 -0.92
C ILE A 88 -19.16 9.15 -0.90
N TYR A 89 -17.92 9.55 -1.21
CA TYR A 89 -16.74 8.70 -1.09
C TYR A 89 -15.78 9.33 -0.09
N ALA A 90 -15.67 8.78 1.12
CA ALA A 90 -14.67 9.21 2.10
C ALA A 90 -13.28 8.76 1.62
N TYR A 91 -12.51 9.68 1.04
CA TYR A 91 -11.28 9.36 0.30
C TYR A 91 -10.00 9.67 1.06
N ARG A 92 -9.99 10.72 1.87
CA ARG A 92 -8.81 11.16 2.61
C ARG A 92 -9.19 11.67 3.98
N ILE A 93 -8.45 11.24 4.98
CA ILE A 93 -8.60 11.67 6.37
C ILE A 93 -7.41 12.53 6.75
N LEU A 94 -7.66 13.57 7.54
CA LEU A 94 -6.68 14.45 8.11
C LEU A 94 -7.00 14.66 9.59
N GLN A 95 -5.99 14.59 10.41
CA GLN A 95 -6.10 15.05 11.80
C GLN A 95 -5.80 16.54 11.85
N ILE A 96 -6.69 17.30 12.46
CA ILE A 96 -6.51 18.74 12.68
C ILE A 96 -6.40 18.93 14.19
N PRO A 97 -5.21 19.25 14.71
CA PRO A 97 -5.05 19.56 16.14
C PRO A 97 -5.88 20.81 16.47
N GLU A 98 -6.76 20.69 17.44
CA GLU A 98 -7.49 21.82 18.00
C GLU A 98 -7.20 21.98 19.50
N ASP A 99 -7.36 23.20 20.02
CA ASP A 99 -7.08 23.51 21.44
C ASP A 99 -7.98 22.75 22.44
N ASN A 100 -9.06 22.11 21.96
CA ASN A 100 -10.08 21.47 22.80
C ASN A 100 -10.36 20.00 22.46
N GLY A 101 -9.56 19.34 21.63
CA GLY A 101 -9.72 17.96 21.21
C GLY A 101 -9.27 17.73 19.77
N ASP A 102 -9.12 16.48 19.40
CA ASP A 102 -8.78 16.11 18.03
C ASP A 102 -10.02 16.23 17.15
N GLU A 103 -9.97 17.06 16.13
CA GLU A 103 -10.92 17.04 15.03
C GLU A 103 -10.28 16.42 13.80
N TYR A 104 -11.12 15.71 13.03
CA TYR A 104 -10.71 15.15 11.77
C TYR A 104 -11.44 15.84 10.63
N MET A 105 -10.71 16.08 9.54
CA MET A 105 -11.28 16.47 8.27
C MET A 105 -11.31 15.27 7.33
N VAL A 106 -12.47 15.02 6.72
CA VAL A 106 -12.63 13.98 5.71
C VAL A 106 -12.97 14.62 4.38
N LEU A 107 -12.13 14.38 3.38
CA LEU A 107 -12.31 14.86 2.01
C LEU A 107 -13.08 13.81 1.21
N CYS A 108 -14.22 14.20 0.72
CA CYS A 108 -15.16 13.29 0.07
C CYS A 108 -15.53 13.80 -1.34
N PRO A 109 -14.92 13.27 -2.41
CA PRO A 109 -15.52 13.34 -3.73
C PRO A 109 -16.97 12.89 -3.66
N SER A 110 -17.88 13.59 -4.31
CA SER A 110 -19.31 13.29 -4.21
C SER A 110 -20.04 13.49 -5.53
N HIS A 111 -21.05 12.66 -5.75
CA HIS A 111 -21.85 12.67 -6.98
C HIS A 111 -23.32 12.88 -6.64
N PRO A 112 -23.89 14.03 -7.02
CA PRO A 112 -25.32 14.26 -6.86
C PRO A 112 -26.15 13.26 -7.67
N ALA A 113 -27.26 12.78 -7.08
CA ALA A 113 -28.13 11.78 -7.72
C ALA A 113 -28.89 12.33 -8.93
N ASP A 114 -29.08 13.64 -9.00
CA ASP A 114 -29.72 14.33 -10.13
C ASP A 114 -28.84 14.38 -11.40
N GLY A 115 -27.62 13.86 -11.31
CA GLY A 115 -26.66 13.86 -12.42
C GLY A 115 -25.97 15.19 -12.69
N SER A 116 -26.13 16.17 -11.81
CA SER A 116 -25.38 17.43 -11.87
C SER A 116 -23.87 17.20 -11.69
N THR A 117 -23.09 18.23 -11.94
CA THR A 117 -21.62 18.17 -11.84
C THR A 117 -21.20 17.73 -10.44
N ALA A 118 -20.21 16.83 -10.40
CA ALA A 118 -19.61 16.35 -9.16
C ALA A 118 -19.14 17.48 -8.23
N THR A 119 -19.22 17.25 -6.94
CA THR A 119 -18.80 18.20 -5.91
C THR A 119 -17.79 17.55 -4.97
N LEU A 120 -16.96 18.34 -4.31
CA LEU A 120 -16.13 17.90 -3.21
C LEU A 120 -16.84 18.25 -1.90
N MET A 121 -17.10 17.25 -1.06
CA MET A 121 -17.63 17.49 0.26
C MET A 121 -16.50 17.40 1.30
N LEU A 122 -16.44 18.39 2.15
CA LEU A 122 -15.54 18.45 3.29
C LEU A 122 -16.37 18.22 4.55
N LEU A 123 -16.00 17.20 5.31
CA LEU A 123 -16.63 16.89 6.59
C LEU A 123 -15.64 17.19 7.71
N ARG A 124 -16.10 17.81 8.78
CA ARG A 124 -15.39 17.85 10.06
C ARG A 124 -16.10 16.93 11.03
N VAL A 125 -15.36 16.09 11.70
CA VAL A 125 -15.85 15.15 12.69
C VAL A 125 -15.05 15.29 13.98
N ASP A 126 -15.73 15.10 15.12
CA ASP A 126 -15.09 15.08 16.44
C ASP A 126 -14.43 13.72 16.74
N GLU A 127 -13.86 13.57 17.93
CA GLU A 127 -13.22 12.33 18.39
C GLU A 127 -14.16 11.11 18.38
N ASP A 128 -15.46 11.31 18.60
CA ASP A 128 -16.48 10.28 18.54
C ASP A 128 -17.06 10.07 17.15
N LEU A 129 -16.40 10.66 16.12
CA LEU A 129 -16.81 10.66 14.73
C LEU A 129 -18.19 11.27 14.47
N ASN A 130 -18.72 12.13 15.35
CA ASN A 130 -19.91 12.88 15.07
C ASN A 130 -19.59 14.01 14.07
N ILE A 131 -20.46 14.21 13.10
CA ILE A 131 -20.26 15.25 12.09
C ILE A 131 -20.53 16.60 12.72
N VAL A 132 -19.46 17.37 12.91
CA VAL A 132 -19.52 18.75 13.46
C VAL A 132 -19.95 19.73 12.38
N SER A 133 -19.42 19.58 11.16
CA SER A 133 -19.81 20.42 10.04
C SER A 133 -19.70 19.69 8.70
N ARG A 134 -20.47 20.17 7.72
CA ARG A 134 -20.43 19.73 6.33
C ARG A 134 -20.31 20.94 5.42
N ARG A 135 -19.41 20.88 4.46
CA ARG A 135 -19.27 21.90 3.45
C ARG A 135 -19.18 21.27 2.07
N THR A 136 -20.05 21.67 1.18
CA THR A 136 -20.00 21.26 -0.23
C THR A 136 -19.25 22.32 -1.02
N ILE A 137 -18.21 21.90 -1.73
CA ILE A 137 -17.39 22.74 -2.59
C ILE A 137 -17.77 22.41 -4.03
N PRO A 138 -18.40 23.34 -4.75
CA PRO A 138 -18.75 23.13 -6.15
C PRO A 138 -17.47 22.99 -6.99
N CYS A 139 -17.36 21.92 -7.75
CA CYS A 139 -16.28 21.76 -8.73
C CYS A 139 -16.66 22.48 -10.05
N SER A 140 -16.89 23.79 -9.97
CA SER A 140 -17.32 24.64 -11.10
C SER A 140 -16.29 24.72 -12.24
N PHE A 141 -15.08 24.23 -12.00
CA PHE A 141 -14.04 24.07 -13.00
C PHE A 141 -14.19 22.78 -13.83
N PHE A 142 -15.07 21.85 -13.42
CA PHE A 142 -15.41 20.68 -14.22
C PHE A 142 -16.39 21.06 -15.34
N ASP A 143 -16.35 20.31 -16.43
CA ASP A 143 -17.37 20.39 -17.46
C ASP A 143 -18.74 19.95 -16.90
N GLU A 144 -19.83 20.54 -17.40
CA GLU A 144 -21.18 20.24 -16.92
C GLU A 144 -21.49 18.73 -16.99
N GLY A 145 -22.05 18.18 -15.91
CA GLY A 145 -22.37 16.76 -15.78
C GLY A 145 -21.18 15.83 -15.58
N SER A 146 -19.96 16.36 -15.48
CA SER A 146 -18.77 15.55 -15.21
C SER A 146 -18.81 14.91 -13.83
N ARG A 147 -18.23 13.70 -13.74
CA ARG A 147 -18.04 12.95 -12.49
C ARG A 147 -16.56 12.84 -12.17
N PHE A 148 -16.24 12.61 -10.91
CA PHE A 148 -14.90 12.21 -10.54
C PHE A 148 -14.57 10.87 -11.20
N PHE A 149 -13.38 10.79 -11.77
CA PHE A 149 -12.75 9.55 -12.15
C PHE A 149 -11.84 9.08 -11.01
N ASP A 150 -11.04 10.00 -10.46
CA ASP A 150 -10.15 9.80 -9.32
C ASP A 150 -9.88 11.15 -8.64
N ALA A 151 -9.43 11.09 -7.39
CA ALA A 151 -9.03 12.25 -6.61
C ALA A 151 -7.82 11.91 -5.75
N LYS A 152 -6.78 12.73 -5.82
CA LYS A 152 -5.60 12.62 -4.96
C LYS A 152 -5.45 13.88 -4.15
N PHE A 153 -5.12 13.73 -2.88
CA PHE A 153 -5.00 14.83 -1.95
C PHE A 153 -3.65 14.81 -1.25
N LEU A 154 -3.08 15.99 -1.09
CA LEU A 154 -1.91 16.25 -0.27
C LEU A 154 -2.25 17.37 0.71
N VAL A 155 -1.83 17.21 1.94
CA VAL A 155 -2.15 18.13 3.01
C VAL A 155 -0.89 18.72 3.56
N SER A 156 -0.94 20.02 3.81
CA SER A 156 0.02 20.78 4.59
C SER A 156 -0.67 21.39 5.80
N ASP A 157 0.11 21.95 6.70
CA ASP A 157 -0.42 22.60 7.93
C ASP A 157 -1.44 23.71 7.65
N GLU A 158 -1.41 24.32 6.46
CA GLU A 158 -2.24 25.48 6.14
C GLU A 158 -3.26 25.22 5.03
N CYS A 159 -3.11 24.17 4.24
CA CYS A 159 -3.96 23.97 3.07
C CYS A 159 -3.97 22.53 2.56
N VAL A 160 -4.95 22.26 1.72
CA VAL A 160 -5.11 21.00 0.99
C VAL A 160 -4.86 21.25 -0.49
N PHE A 161 -3.98 20.44 -1.07
CA PHE A 161 -3.80 20.34 -2.51
C PHE A 161 -4.57 19.13 -3.02
N ALA A 162 -5.25 19.29 -4.14
CA ALA A 162 -6.01 18.25 -4.78
C ALA A 162 -5.66 18.13 -6.26
N ALA A 163 -5.45 16.90 -6.72
CA ALA A 163 -5.47 16.57 -8.14
C ALA A 163 -6.76 15.80 -8.42
N LEU A 164 -7.69 16.45 -9.09
CA LEU A 164 -9.04 15.96 -9.33
C LEU A 164 -9.17 15.56 -10.79
N THR A 165 -9.37 14.30 -11.05
CA THR A 165 -9.54 13.77 -12.39
C THR A 165 -11.02 13.62 -12.70
N SER A 166 -11.48 14.22 -13.79
CA SER A 166 -12.88 14.16 -14.20
C SER A 166 -13.09 13.29 -15.43
N ARG A 167 -14.30 12.75 -15.57
CA ARG A 167 -14.78 12.10 -16.79
C ARG A 167 -16.21 12.49 -17.09
N LEU A 168 -16.54 12.55 -18.37
CA LEU A 168 -17.93 12.66 -18.82
C LEU A 168 -18.66 11.32 -18.62
N PRO A 169 -19.98 11.30 -18.37
CA PRO A 169 -20.75 10.06 -18.19
C PRO A 169 -20.66 9.10 -19.39
N THR A 170 -20.40 9.63 -20.57
CA THR A 170 -20.28 8.88 -21.83
C THR A 170 -18.86 8.35 -22.10
N SER A 171 -17.90 8.69 -21.26
CA SER A 171 -16.48 8.30 -21.43
C SER A 171 -16.05 7.31 -20.35
N SER A 172 -15.31 6.28 -20.77
CA SER A 172 -14.64 5.35 -19.85
C SER A 172 -13.28 5.88 -19.35
N PHE A 173 -12.78 6.97 -19.95
CA PHE A 173 -11.47 7.53 -19.66
C PHE A 173 -11.60 8.96 -19.12
N PRO A 174 -10.61 9.40 -18.31
CA PRO A 174 -10.58 10.78 -17.86
C PRO A 174 -10.44 11.74 -19.04
N ASN A 175 -11.11 12.88 -18.92
CA ASN A 175 -11.10 13.94 -19.94
C ASN A 175 -10.29 15.17 -19.49
N ALA A 176 -10.16 15.40 -18.20
CA ALA A 176 -9.38 16.52 -17.66
C ALA A 176 -8.84 16.22 -16.27
N ILE A 177 -7.74 16.87 -15.93
CA ILE A 177 -7.16 16.91 -14.58
C ILE A 177 -7.18 18.36 -14.11
N PHE A 178 -7.64 18.56 -12.89
CA PHE A 178 -7.66 19.85 -12.23
C PHE A 178 -6.78 19.80 -11.01
N LEU A 179 -5.86 20.73 -10.91
CA LEU A 179 -5.16 21.01 -9.68
C LEU A 179 -5.94 22.07 -8.94
N ALA A 180 -6.15 21.87 -7.65
CA ALA A 180 -6.85 22.81 -6.81
C ALA A 180 -6.13 22.93 -5.45
N ARG A 181 -6.17 24.12 -4.86
CA ARG A 181 -5.69 24.41 -3.54
C ARG A 181 -6.82 25.01 -2.72
N PHE A 182 -7.05 24.44 -1.54
CA PHE A 182 -8.07 24.87 -0.59
C PHE A 182 -7.42 25.23 0.73
N ASP A 183 -7.97 26.17 1.47
CA ASP A 183 -7.66 26.32 2.91
C ASP A 183 -8.30 25.18 3.72
N LEU A 184 -7.96 25.09 5.01
CA LEU A 184 -8.52 24.06 5.89
C LEU A 184 -10.02 24.27 6.19
N GLU A 185 -10.57 25.45 5.92
CA GLU A 185 -12.01 25.74 5.95
C GLU A 185 -12.72 25.33 4.64
N GLY A 186 -11.95 24.90 3.61
CA GLY A 186 -12.46 24.48 2.31
C GLY A 186 -12.78 25.64 1.37
N ASN A 187 -12.20 26.83 1.56
CA ASN A 187 -12.26 27.87 0.55
C ASN A 187 -11.27 27.56 -0.58
N LEU A 188 -11.74 27.65 -1.81
CA LEU A 188 -10.86 27.51 -2.98
C LEU A 188 -9.91 28.71 -3.04
N LEU A 189 -8.61 28.46 -2.88
CA LEU A 189 -7.57 29.49 -2.95
C LEU A 189 -7.08 29.66 -4.39
N ASN A 190 -6.89 28.56 -5.09
CA ASN A 190 -6.47 28.55 -6.49
C ASN A 190 -6.91 27.26 -7.18
N SER A 191 -7.08 27.31 -8.51
CA SER A 191 -7.30 26.10 -9.32
C SER A 191 -6.74 26.30 -10.71
N GLN A 192 -6.24 25.21 -11.30
CA GLN A 192 -5.72 25.19 -12.65
C GLN A 192 -6.17 23.92 -13.36
N ARG A 193 -6.74 24.07 -14.55
CA ARG A 193 -7.00 22.96 -15.45
C ARG A 193 -5.71 22.60 -16.17
N TRP A 194 -5.34 21.36 -16.06
CA TRP A 194 -4.22 20.80 -16.79
C TRP A 194 -4.74 20.06 -18.03
N GLU A 195 -4.55 20.67 -19.17
CA GLU A 195 -4.82 20.04 -20.46
C GLU A 195 -3.51 19.54 -21.05
N SER A 196 -3.33 18.24 -21.01
CA SER A 196 -2.19 17.61 -21.67
C SER A 196 -2.69 16.35 -22.37
N ASP A 197 -2.43 16.23 -23.66
CA ASP A 197 -2.68 15.00 -24.42
C ASP A 197 -1.90 13.81 -23.86
N SER A 198 -0.98 14.06 -22.96
CA SER A 198 -0.04 13.09 -22.41
C SER A 198 -0.30 12.70 -20.95
N LEU A 199 -0.92 13.55 -20.12
CA LEU A 199 -1.21 13.19 -18.72
C LEU A 199 -2.60 12.57 -18.64
N LYS A 200 -2.65 11.25 -18.41
CA LYS A 200 -3.91 10.48 -18.35
C LYS A 200 -4.33 10.11 -16.95
N TYR A 201 -3.39 9.85 -16.06
CA TYR A 201 -3.64 9.36 -14.70
C TYR A 201 -2.71 10.03 -13.71
N VAL A 202 -3.25 10.40 -12.56
CA VAL A 202 -2.50 10.85 -11.39
C VAL A 202 -2.41 9.68 -10.41
N CYS A 203 -1.20 9.28 -10.06
CA CYS A 203 -0.98 8.21 -9.09
C CYS A 203 -1.02 8.76 -7.66
N ASN A 204 -0.26 9.81 -7.38
CA ASN A 204 -0.33 10.52 -6.11
C ASN A 204 0.24 11.94 -6.18
N LEU A 205 -0.04 12.70 -5.11
CA LEU A 205 0.62 13.96 -4.78
C LEU A 205 1.55 13.72 -3.58
N PHE A 206 2.67 14.44 -3.53
CA PHE A 206 3.62 14.40 -2.41
C PHE A 206 4.30 15.76 -2.24
N HIS A 207 4.88 15.99 -1.07
CA HIS A 207 5.71 17.18 -0.84
C HIS A 207 7.04 17.03 -1.57
N ASP A 208 7.42 18.04 -2.33
CA ASP A 208 8.70 18.15 -3.04
C ASP A 208 9.52 19.30 -2.42
N GLY A 209 9.98 19.10 -1.19
CA GLY A 209 10.56 20.11 -0.36
C GLY A 209 9.52 21.01 0.33
N GLU A 210 9.95 22.14 0.88
CA GLU A 210 9.09 23.00 1.70
C GLU A 210 8.03 23.77 0.89
N ASP A 211 8.35 24.17 -0.35
CA ASP A 211 7.53 25.09 -1.14
C ASP A 211 6.94 24.51 -2.42
N ARG A 212 7.14 23.22 -2.66
CA ARG A 212 6.71 22.59 -3.93
C ARG A 212 5.88 21.35 -3.69
N ILE A 213 5.09 21.02 -4.72
CA ILE A 213 4.23 19.86 -4.75
C ILE A 213 4.63 19.01 -5.95
N GLY A 214 4.94 17.75 -5.69
CA GLY A 214 5.13 16.74 -6.71
C GLY A 214 3.81 16.05 -7.07
N LEU A 215 3.56 15.91 -8.36
CA LEU A 215 2.51 15.07 -8.91
C LEU A 215 3.18 13.92 -9.66
N PHE A 216 3.00 12.71 -9.14
CA PHE A 216 3.45 11.50 -9.82
C PHE A 216 2.32 10.90 -10.64
N GLY A 217 2.61 10.55 -11.88
CA GLY A 217 1.59 9.98 -12.75
C GLY A 217 2.10 9.64 -14.14
N ASN A 218 1.18 9.28 -15.00
CA ASN A 218 1.46 9.03 -16.40
C ASN A 218 1.54 10.37 -17.16
N ILE A 219 2.75 10.77 -17.54
CA ILE A 219 3.04 12.05 -18.20
C ILE A 219 3.25 11.93 -19.72
N GLY A 220 2.96 10.76 -20.29
CA GLY A 220 3.09 10.48 -21.70
C GLY A 220 2.41 9.17 -22.09
N PRO A 221 2.35 8.81 -23.38
CA PRO A 221 1.65 7.62 -23.84
C PRO A 221 2.12 6.31 -23.20
N SER A 222 3.35 6.29 -22.70
CA SER A 222 4.00 5.12 -22.10
C SER A 222 5.02 5.49 -21.01
N HIS A 223 4.93 6.70 -20.44
CA HIS A 223 5.94 7.20 -19.52
C HIS A 223 5.31 7.65 -18.21
N MET A 224 5.82 7.11 -17.11
CA MET A 224 5.60 7.65 -15.79
C MET A 224 6.57 8.81 -15.55
N GLY A 225 6.19 9.74 -14.68
CA GLY A 225 7.06 10.84 -14.33
C GLY A 225 6.48 11.72 -13.22
N ILE A 226 7.22 12.75 -12.92
CA ILE A 226 6.86 13.74 -11.89
C ILE A 226 6.74 15.12 -12.53
N LEU A 227 5.65 15.77 -12.21
CA LEU A 227 5.45 17.19 -12.43
C LEU A 227 5.58 17.91 -11.10
N THR A 228 6.39 18.94 -11.04
CA THR A 228 6.53 19.74 -9.82
C THR A 228 5.86 21.09 -10.01
N PHE A 229 5.12 21.51 -9.03
CA PHE A 229 4.38 22.78 -9.01
C PHE A 229 4.79 23.62 -7.80
N ASP A 230 4.77 24.93 -7.98
CA ASP A 230 4.86 25.89 -6.86
C ASP A 230 3.52 25.98 -6.09
N GLN A 231 3.52 26.70 -4.97
CA GLN A 231 2.33 26.94 -4.14
C GLN A 231 1.17 27.63 -4.89
N SER A 232 1.46 28.28 -6.01
CA SER A 232 0.47 28.93 -6.88
C SER A 232 0.00 28.01 -8.00
N LEU A 233 0.38 26.74 -7.98
CA LEU A 233 0.08 25.71 -8.98
C LEU A 233 0.70 25.97 -10.36
N ASN A 234 1.75 26.80 -10.45
CA ASN A 234 2.51 26.93 -11.68
C ASN A 234 3.50 25.76 -11.82
N LEU A 235 3.61 25.22 -13.03
CA LEU A 235 4.55 24.15 -13.32
C LEU A 235 5.99 24.68 -13.18
N ALA A 236 6.76 24.06 -12.28
CA ALA A 236 8.15 24.36 -12.02
C ALA A 236 9.11 23.44 -12.79
N SER A 237 8.82 22.12 -12.80
CA SER A 237 9.61 21.14 -13.54
C SER A 237 8.78 19.97 -14.06
N ARG A 238 9.36 19.24 -15.02
CA ARG A 238 8.82 18.01 -15.56
C ARG A 238 9.96 17.00 -15.76
N ASP A 239 9.89 15.88 -15.06
CA ASP A 239 10.87 14.82 -15.12
C ASP A 239 10.20 13.48 -15.48
N SER A 240 10.75 12.79 -16.48
CA SER A 240 10.30 11.48 -16.90
C SER A 240 11.09 10.40 -16.17
N ILE A 241 10.42 9.40 -15.65
CA ILE A 241 11.09 8.20 -15.18
C ILE A 241 11.56 7.42 -16.39
N PHE A 242 12.84 7.13 -16.43
CA PHE A 242 13.45 6.45 -17.55
C PHE A 242 12.98 5.00 -17.65
N GLN A 243 12.65 4.57 -18.87
CA GLN A 243 12.47 3.17 -19.17
C GLN A 243 13.84 2.51 -19.32
N TRP A 244 14.05 1.43 -18.60
CA TRP A 244 15.32 0.74 -18.58
C TRP A 244 15.23 -0.51 -19.47
N SER A 245 16.25 -0.73 -20.33
CA SER A 245 16.36 -1.93 -21.13
C SER A 245 17.70 -2.60 -20.85
N SER A 246 17.69 -3.91 -20.52
CA SER A 246 18.91 -4.69 -20.49
C SER A 246 19.02 -5.53 -21.77
N SER A 247 20.22 -5.57 -22.34
CA SER A 247 20.53 -6.33 -23.56
C SER A 247 21.17 -7.69 -23.26
N GLU A 248 20.86 -8.30 -22.14
CA GLU A 248 21.39 -9.61 -21.76
C GLU A 248 20.54 -10.76 -22.30
N GLY A 249 20.48 -10.91 -23.62
CA GLY A 249 19.87 -12.06 -24.26
C GLY A 249 20.88 -12.85 -25.08
N VAL A 250 20.91 -14.15 -24.95
CA VAL A 250 21.66 -15.03 -25.81
C VAL A 250 20.89 -15.19 -27.12
N GLY A 251 21.48 -14.79 -28.26
CA GLY A 251 20.89 -15.04 -29.58
C GLY A 251 20.05 -13.91 -30.17
N GLY A 252 20.14 -12.69 -29.68
CA GLY A 252 19.42 -11.53 -30.23
C GLY A 252 18.05 -11.28 -29.58
N ASP A 253 17.72 -12.00 -28.51
CA ASP A 253 16.59 -11.73 -27.63
C ASP A 253 16.99 -10.61 -26.67
N PHE A 254 16.04 -9.75 -26.32
CA PHE A 254 16.28 -8.68 -25.36
C PHE A 254 15.09 -8.50 -24.43
N CYS A 255 15.39 -8.16 -23.20
CA CYS A 255 14.40 -7.82 -22.18
C CYS A 255 14.26 -6.31 -22.05
N HIS A 256 13.04 -5.84 -22.07
CA HIS A 256 12.70 -4.48 -21.67
C HIS A 256 12.06 -4.51 -20.29
N TYR A 257 12.63 -3.74 -19.38
CA TYR A 257 12.03 -3.47 -18.07
C TYR A 257 11.48 -2.05 -18.07
N PHE A 258 10.26 -1.89 -17.69
CA PHE A 258 9.69 -0.55 -17.53
C PHE A 258 8.76 -0.50 -16.35
N ILE A 259 8.80 0.62 -15.66
CA ILE A 259 7.86 0.92 -14.59
C ILE A 259 6.50 1.12 -15.22
N HIS A 260 5.63 0.18 -14.98
CA HIS A 260 4.31 0.14 -15.56
C HIS A 260 3.28 -0.16 -14.48
N ASP A 261 2.72 0.89 -13.89
CA ASP A 261 1.34 0.81 -13.45
C ASP A 261 0.78 2.20 -13.28
N MET A 262 -0.37 2.40 -13.87
CA MET A 262 -0.92 3.73 -14.02
C MET A 262 -1.77 4.16 -12.82
N ILE A 263 -2.15 3.23 -11.93
CA ILE A 263 -3.13 3.52 -10.88
C ILE A 263 -2.54 3.31 -9.48
N ASN A 264 -1.72 2.28 -9.31
CA ASN A 264 -1.26 1.83 -7.99
C ASN A 264 0.19 2.23 -7.68
N SER A 265 0.87 2.91 -8.62
CA SER A 265 2.22 3.40 -8.39
C SER A 265 2.22 4.65 -7.52
N GLN A 266 3.23 4.80 -6.67
CA GLN A 266 3.37 5.96 -5.80
C GLN A 266 4.82 6.40 -5.69
N ALA A 267 5.02 7.71 -5.54
CA ALA A 267 6.29 8.33 -5.24
C ALA A 267 6.21 9.09 -3.92
N ALA A 268 7.29 9.08 -3.17
CA ALA A 268 7.47 9.91 -2.00
C ALA A 268 8.88 10.51 -1.99
N MET A 269 9.01 11.72 -1.47
CA MET A 269 10.32 12.32 -1.22
C MET A 269 10.73 11.98 0.21
N LEU A 270 11.91 11.42 0.35
CA LEU A 270 12.50 11.09 1.64
C LEU A 270 13.17 12.33 2.27
N PRO A 271 13.45 12.32 3.58
CA PRO A 271 14.03 13.46 4.28
C PRO A 271 15.38 13.94 3.75
N ASP A 272 16.16 13.04 3.12
CA ASP A 272 17.43 13.39 2.48
C ASP A 272 17.28 14.08 1.10
N GLY A 273 16.03 14.27 0.65
CA GLY A 273 15.72 14.85 -0.65
C GLY A 273 15.75 13.84 -1.81
N SER A 274 16.03 12.57 -1.55
CA SER A 274 15.88 11.51 -2.53
C SER A 274 14.41 11.12 -2.69
N TYR A 275 14.10 10.41 -3.79
CA TYR A 275 12.74 9.93 -4.03
C TYR A 275 12.70 8.41 -3.96
N VAL A 276 11.65 7.87 -3.39
CA VAL A 276 11.31 6.46 -3.47
C VAL A 276 10.04 6.29 -4.31
N VAL A 277 10.07 5.32 -5.21
CA VAL A 277 8.94 4.97 -6.08
C VAL A 277 8.56 3.53 -5.82
N SER A 278 7.32 3.30 -5.37
CA SER A 278 6.70 1.99 -5.33
C SER A 278 5.88 1.80 -6.59
N SER A 279 6.15 0.77 -7.36
CA SER A 279 5.51 0.55 -8.64
C SER A 279 5.54 -0.92 -9.04
N ARG A 280 4.97 -1.20 -10.20
CA ARG A 280 5.08 -2.48 -10.86
C ARG A 280 6.19 -2.43 -11.92
N LEU A 281 7.08 -3.40 -11.90
CA LEU A 281 8.02 -3.64 -12.98
C LEU A 281 7.39 -4.63 -13.96
N LEU A 282 7.24 -4.22 -15.20
CA LEU A 282 6.83 -5.10 -16.27
C LEU A 282 8.07 -5.53 -17.05
N GLU A 283 8.28 -6.83 -17.11
CA GLU A 283 9.28 -7.44 -17.97
C GLU A 283 8.63 -7.86 -19.29
N SER A 284 9.14 -7.33 -20.39
CA SER A 284 8.72 -7.70 -21.74
C SER A 284 9.85 -8.40 -22.45
N LEU A 285 9.70 -9.68 -22.65
CA LEU A 285 10.66 -10.49 -23.41
C LEU A 285 10.40 -10.35 -24.91
N HIS A 286 11.41 -9.93 -25.66
CA HIS A 286 11.38 -9.83 -27.10
C HIS A 286 12.27 -10.91 -27.71
N TYR A 287 11.69 -11.77 -28.48
CA TYR A 287 12.44 -12.81 -29.20
C TYR A 287 12.90 -12.33 -30.56
N ALA A 288 14.02 -12.84 -31.04
CA ALA A 288 14.60 -12.53 -32.36
C ALA A 288 13.65 -12.84 -33.56
N ASN A 289 12.61 -13.64 -33.33
CA ASN A 289 11.57 -13.97 -34.30
C ASN A 289 10.46 -12.91 -34.41
N GLY A 290 10.56 -11.83 -33.65
CA GLY A 290 9.57 -10.73 -33.64
C GLY A 290 8.37 -10.94 -32.72
N HIS A 291 8.31 -12.02 -31.96
CA HIS A 291 7.29 -12.21 -30.94
C HIS A 291 7.71 -11.50 -29.64
N SER A 292 6.75 -10.87 -28.97
CA SER A 292 6.95 -10.23 -27.68
C SER A 292 5.96 -10.80 -26.68
N TYR A 293 6.45 -11.18 -25.51
CA TYR A 293 5.63 -11.64 -24.40
C TYR A 293 5.90 -10.74 -23.19
N ALA A 294 4.84 -10.18 -22.61
CA ALA A 294 4.91 -9.52 -21.31
C ALA A 294 4.62 -10.59 -20.27
N ASN A 295 5.63 -11.19 -19.68
CA ASN A 295 5.46 -12.41 -18.90
C ASN A 295 5.58 -12.21 -17.40
N ASP A 296 6.28 -11.19 -16.94
CA ASP A 296 6.52 -11.04 -15.50
C ASP A 296 6.14 -9.67 -14.99
N ARG A 297 5.49 -9.67 -13.83
CA ARG A 297 5.07 -8.48 -13.12
C ARG A 297 5.59 -8.58 -11.70
N SER A 298 6.58 -7.80 -11.39
CA SER A 298 7.15 -7.70 -10.05
C SER A 298 6.75 -6.38 -9.41
N VAL A 299 6.64 -6.35 -8.09
CA VAL A 299 6.56 -5.10 -7.35
C VAL A 299 7.94 -4.63 -6.97
N ILE A 300 8.22 -3.36 -7.13
CA ILE A 300 9.52 -2.75 -6.86
C ILE A 300 9.43 -1.56 -5.94
N LEU A 301 10.51 -1.34 -5.22
CA LEU A 301 10.93 -0.05 -4.68
C LEU A 301 12.13 0.44 -5.46
N ALA A 302 12.07 1.65 -5.99
CA ALA A 302 13.19 2.27 -6.69
C ALA A 302 13.56 3.60 -6.04
N LYS A 303 14.84 3.80 -5.74
CA LYS A 303 15.36 5.04 -5.15
C LYS A 303 16.06 5.88 -6.21
N TYR A 304 15.80 7.18 -6.19
CA TYR A 304 16.37 8.18 -7.11
C TYR A 304 16.96 9.34 -6.33
N GLU A 305 18.24 9.65 -6.50
CA GLU A 305 18.90 10.75 -5.78
C GLU A 305 19.03 12.04 -6.60
N ASN A 306 19.26 11.94 -7.90
CA ASN A 306 19.58 13.08 -8.75
C ASN A 306 18.64 13.19 -9.97
N GLY A 307 17.34 13.24 -9.70
CA GLY A 307 16.33 13.19 -10.77
C GLY A 307 15.97 11.75 -11.15
N PHE A 308 15.01 11.59 -12.08
CA PHE A 308 14.36 10.29 -12.36
C PHE A 308 14.98 9.54 -13.54
N HIS A 309 16.23 9.83 -13.93
CA HIS A 309 16.84 9.21 -15.12
C HIS A 309 17.22 7.76 -14.93
N GLN A 310 17.81 7.42 -13.78
CA GLN A 310 18.12 6.04 -13.41
C GLN A 310 17.97 5.89 -11.90
N PRO A 311 17.39 4.78 -11.43
CA PRO A 311 17.38 4.51 -10.00
C PRO A 311 18.80 4.25 -9.53
N GLU A 312 19.16 4.82 -8.39
CA GLU A 312 20.43 4.51 -7.72
C GLU A 312 20.39 3.10 -7.15
N ASN A 313 19.24 2.74 -6.59
CA ASN A 313 18.98 1.40 -6.09
C ASN A 313 17.56 0.98 -6.46
N MET A 314 17.39 -0.31 -6.73
CA MET A 314 16.10 -0.90 -7.02
C MET A 314 15.98 -2.26 -6.33
N LEU A 315 14.96 -2.39 -5.51
CA LEU A 315 14.63 -3.61 -4.81
C LEU A 315 13.39 -4.23 -5.45
N VAL A 316 13.50 -5.46 -5.94
CA VAL A 316 12.34 -6.29 -6.29
C VAL A 316 11.78 -6.87 -5.00
N THR A 317 10.66 -6.32 -4.56
CA THR A 317 10.07 -6.72 -3.28
C THR A 317 9.28 -8.01 -3.39
N GLU A 318 8.73 -8.31 -4.56
CA GLU A 318 8.11 -9.60 -4.81
C GLU A 318 8.21 -10.00 -6.28
N HIS A 319 8.46 -11.29 -6.50
CA HIS A 319 8.49 -11.92 -7.81
C HIS A 319 8.11 -13.38 -7.68
N MET A 320 7.00 -13.78 -8.29
CA MET A 320 6.60 -15.19 -8.38
C MET A 320 6.21 -15.50 -9.82
N ASN A 321 6.68 -16.61 -10.32
CA ASN A 321 6.56 -17.01 -11.74
C ASN A 321 5.11 -17.19 -12.25
N ASP A 322 4.13 -17.32 -11.36
CA ASP A 322 2.73 -17.63 -11.70
C ASP A 322 1.71 -16.72 -11.00
N SER A 323 2.14 -15.65 -10.32
CA SER A 323 1.25 -14.75 -9.59
C SER A 323 1.22 -13.34 -10.20
N VAL A 324 0.12 -12.64 -9.99
CA VAL A 324 0.00 -11.23 -10.36
C VAL A 324 0.14 -10.40 -9.11
N GLU A 325 1.26 -9.69 -9.00
CA GLU A 325 1.54 -8.80 -7.90
C GLU A 325 1.27 -7.36 -8.31
N TYR A 326 0.74 -6.60 -7.36
CA TYR A 326 0.53 -5.17 -7.55
C TYR A 326 0.67 -4.42 -6.21
N PRO A 327 1.17 -3.19 -6.23
CA PRO A 327 1.25 -2.36 -5.04
C PRO A 327 -0.15 -2.14 -4.42
N ALA A 328 -0.21 -1.81 -3.14
CA ALA A 328 -1.46 -1.41 -2.50
C ALA A 328 -2.12 -0.23 -3.25
N PHE A 329 -3.46 -0.20 -3.32
CA PHE A 329 -4.19 0.62 -4.28
C PHE A 329 -4.06 2.14 -4.07
N PHE A 330 -4.18 2.63 -2.84
CA PHE A 330 -4.21 4.07 -2.56
C PHE A 330 -2.91 4.58 -1.96
N ARG A 331 -2.25 3.78 -1.13
CA ARG A 331 -0.93 4.08 -0.58
C ARG A 331 -0.13 2.81 -0.42
N SER A 332 0.83 2.59 -1.30
CA SER A 332 1.67 1.39 -1.33
C SER A 332 3.03 1.58 -0.67
N VAL A 333 3.44 2.81 -0.41
CA VAL A 333 4.68 3.17 0.27
C VAL A 333 4.41 4.28 1.26
N ASP A 334 5.04 4.16 2.43
CA ASP A 334 5.11 5.20 3.44
C ASP A 334 6.45 5.10 4.17
N PHE A 335 6.83 6.13 4.92
CA PHE A 335 8.08 6.15 5.67
C PHE A 335 7.91 6.86 7.00
N SER A 336 8.75 6.50 7.96
CA SER A 336 8.85 7.18 9.24
C SER A 336 10.27 7.63 9.50
N GLU A 337 10.42 8.74 10.21
CA GLU A 337 11.68 9.14 10.80
C GLU A 337 11.72 8.70 12.26
N THR A 338 12.74 7.91 12.60
CA THR A 338 12.96 7.53 14.00
C THR A 338 13.62 8.67 14.78
N ALA A 339 13.55 8.61 16.11
CA ALA A 339 14.24 9.56 17.00
C ALA A 339 15.77 9.61 16.78
N GLU A 340 16.35 8.60 16.14
CA GLU A 340 17.77 8.52 15.76
C GLU A 340 18.05 9.13 14.37
N MET A 341 17.08 9.82 13.75
CA MET A 341 17.13 10.37 12.39
C MET A 341 17.37 9.28 11.33
N LYS A 342 16.93 8.08 11.55
CA LYS A 342 16.88 7.03 10.54
C LYS A 342 15.54 7.07 9.85
N CYS A 343 15.55 7.07 8.53
CA CYS A 343 14.34 6.91 7.74
C CYS A 343 14.11 5.43 7.45
N GLU A 344 12.97 4.93 7.86
CA GLU A 344 12.51 3.57 7.60
C GLU A 344 11.39 3.63 6.56
N VAL A 345 11.52 2.82 5.50
CA VAL A 345 10.57 2.80 4.38
C VAL A 345 9.78 1.50 4.43
N PHE A 346 8.47 1.62 4.36
CA PHE A 346 7.53 0.50 4.35
C PHE A 346 6.82 0.41 3.00
N GLN A 347 6.76 -0.78 2.44
CA GLN A 347 5.99 -1.06 1.23
C GLN A 347 5.02 -2.20 1.46
N CYS A 348 3.83 -2.08 0.89
CA CYS A 348 2.84 -3.16 0.84
C CYS A 348 2.48 -3.51 -0.60
N ALA A 349 2.46 -4.80 -0.88
CA ALA A 349 2.02 -5.36 -2.14
C ALA A 349 0.95 -6.44 -1.93
N ASN A 350 0.06 -6.56 -2.90
CA ASN A 350 -0.93 -7.62 -2.99
C ASN A 350 -0.37 -8.80 -3.76
N LEU A 351 -0.57 -10.01 -3.26
CA LEU A 351 -0.25 -11.26 -3.93
C LEU A 351 -1.52 -11.90 -4.45
N ASN A 352 -1.57 -12.13 -5.74
CA ASN A 352 -2.65 -12.86 -6.36
C ASN A 352 -2.08 -14.04 -7.17
N GLU A 353 -2.27 -15.24 -6.68
CA GLU A 353 -1.75 -16.47 -7.31
C GLU A 353 -2.42 -16.79 -8.66
N PHE A 354 -3.51 -16.11 -9.00
CA PHE A 354 -4.24 -16.36 -10.24
C PHE A 354 -4.32 -15.12 -11.12
N PRO A 355 -3.97 -15.23 -12.41
CA PRO A 355 -3.88 -14.08 -13.32
C PRO A 355 -5.25 -13.48 -13.73
N GLN A 356 -6.35 -13.89 -13.13
CA GLN A 356 -7.66 -13.34 -13.45
C GLN A 356 -7.97 -12.16 -12.52
N PHE A 357 -8.09 -11.00 -13.11
CA PHE A 357 -8.49 -9.77 -12.45
C PHE A 357 -9.99 -9.86 -12.05
N GLY A 358 -10.25 -10.09 -10.78
CA GLY A 358 -11.55 -9.90 -10.15
C GLY A 358 -11.36 -9.26 -8.80
N LEU A 359 -12.12 -8.22 -8.49
CA LEU A 359 -12.03 -7.57 -7.17
C LEU A 359 -12.43 -8.51 -6.04
N ILE A 360 -13.35 -9.43 -6.28
CA ILE A 360 -13.74 -10.49 -5.34
C ILE A 360 -13.48 -11.83 -6.02
N GLN A 361 -12.59 -12.62 -5.45
CA GLN A 361 -12.12 -13.87 -6.03
C GLN A 361 -12.44 -15.05 -5.11
N PRO A 362 -12.68 -16.25 -5.68
CA PRO A 362 -12.91 -17.46 -4.88
C PRO A 362 -11.60 -18.03 -4.30
N TYR A 363 -10.48 -17.38 -4.52
CA TYR A 363 -9.16 -17.84 -4.09
C TYR A 363 -8.62 -16.93 -3.00
N PRO A 364 -7.88 -17.48 -2.04
CA PRO A 364 -7.17 -16.67 -1.08
C PRO A 364 -6.14 -15.79 -1.81
N THR A 365 -6.02 -14.56 -1.35
CA THR A 365 -4.97 -13.63 -1.75
C THR A 365 -4.20 -13.23 -0.49
N GLY A 366 -2.92 -12.98 -0.66
CA GLY A 366 -2.06 -12.54 0.43
C GLY A 366 -1.59 -11.12 0.24
N ILE A 367 -0.94 -10.63 1.26
CA ILE A 367 -0.21 -9.37 1.22
C ILE A 367 1.26 -9.60 1.59
N VAL A 368 2.15 -8.80 1.03
CA VAL A 368 3.55 -8.73 1.41
C VAL A 368 3.83 -7.35 1.95
N VAL A 369 4.48 -7.30 3.10
CA VAL A 369 5.00 -6.05 3.64
C VAL A 369 6.51 -6.16 3.74
N THR A 370 7.19 -5.14 3.25
CA THR A 370 8.64 -5.03 3.26
C THR A 370 9.03 -3.76 3.99
N LYS A 371 9.92 -3.88 4.98
CA LYS A 371 10.57 -2.77 5.66
C LYS A 371 12.01 -2.69 5.22
N THR A 372 12.46 -1.50 4.86
CA THR A 372 13.85 -1.23 4.47
C THR A 372 14.37 0.00 5.20
N ASP A 373 15.68 0.14 5.23
CA ASP A 373 16.29 1.44 5.50
C ASP A 373 16.14 2.38 4.29
N GLN A 374 16.60 3.61 4.44
CA GLN A 374 16.61 4.63 3.39
C GLN A 374 17.42 4.25 2.14
N GLY A 375 18.39 3.33 2.27
CA GLY A 375 19.18 2.78 1.17
C GLY A 375 18.52 1.62 0.44
N LEU A 376 17.28 1.26 0.80
CA LEU A 376 16.53 0.08 0.36
C LEU A 376 17.18 -1.25 0.79
N ASN A 377 17.98 -1.27 1.85
CA ASN A 377 18.41 -2.52 2.46
C ASN A 377 17.27 -3.09 3.27
N VAL A 378 16.88 -4.33 2.98
CA VAL A 378 15.75 -5.00 3.64
C VAL A 378 16.09 -5.28 5.10
N GLU A 379 15.30 -4.76 6.02
CA GLU A 379 15.35 -5.10 7.43
C GLU A 379 14.53 -6.35 7.70
N TRP A 380 13.30 -6.38 7.19
CA TRP A 380 12.46 -7.56 7.16
C TRP A 380 11.46 -7.52 6.00
N LYS A 381 11.00 -8.69 5.61
CA LYS A 381 9.94 -8.90 4.61
C LYS A 381 9.04 -10.01 5.10
N LYS A 382 7.73 -9.75 5.18
CA LYS A 382 6.75 -10.66 5.73
C LYS A 382 5.59 -10.85 4.77
N ARG A 383 5.11 -12.10 4.70
CA ARG A 383 3.93 -12.49 3.93
C ARG A 383 2.81 -12.86 4.87
N PHE A 384 1.62 -12.37 4.57
CA PHE A 384 0.41 -12.65 5.32
C PHE A 384 -0.58 -13.33 4.38
N LEU A 385 -0.63 -14.66 4.44
CA LEU A 385 -1.59 -15.47 3.67
C LEU A 385 -2.67 -15.97 4.62
N ARG A 386 -3.92 -15.83 4.23
CA ARG A 386 -5.09 -16.22 4.99
C ARG A 386 -6.09 -16.94 4.09
N ASP A 387 -7.05 -17.64 4.68
CA ASP A 387 -8.20 -18.23 3.99
C ASP A 387 -9.23 -17.17 3.56
N GLY A 388 -8.75 -16.06 2.97
CA GLY A 388 -9.54 -14.92 2.57
C GLY A 388 -8.94 -14.17 1.41
N ASN A 389 -9.75 -13.31 0.79
CA ASN A 389 -9.31 -12.44 -0.30
C ASN A 389 -8.91 -11.08 0.27
N TYR A 390 -7.67 -10.96 0.78
CA TYR A 390 -7.12 -9.73 1.33
C TYR A 390 -6.59 -8.84 0.23
N GLN A 391 -7.08 -7.61 0.18
CA GLN A 391 -6.61 -6.58 -0.74
C GLN A 391 -6.12 -5.37 0.06
N ALA A 392 -4.81 -5.22 0.16
CA ALA A 392 -4.22 -4.06 0.79
C ALA A 392 -4.51 -2.81 -0.04
N MET A 393 -5.04 -1.79 0.62
CA MET A 393 -5.37 -0.51 0.03
C MET A 393 -4.40 0.58 0.43
N VAL A 394 -4.00 0.58 1.70
CA VAL A 394 -3.15 1.63 2.29
C VAL A 394 -2.17 1.00 3.26
N ILE A 395 -0.92 1.46 3.24
CA ILE A 395 0.06 1.27 4.31
C ILE A 395 0.39 2.60 4.95
N ASN A 396 0.49 2.63 6.27
CA ASN A 396 0.99 3.75 7.06
C ASN A 396 2.15 3.30 7.92
N ALA A 397 3.24 4.01 7.89
CA ALA A 397 4.25 3.96 8.94
C ALA A 397 3.63 4.48 10.25
N THR A 398 3.94 3.84 11.37
CA THR A 398 3.39 4.21 12.69
C THR A 398 4.48 4.72 13.62
N SER A 399 4.08 5.52 14.59
CA SER A 399 4.99 6.24 15.50
C SER A 399 5.85 5.31 16.36
N ASP A 400 5.44 4.04 16.54
CA ASP A 400 6.18 2.98 17.25
C ASP A 400 7.27 2.30 16.40
N GLY A 401 7.47 2.75 15.14
CA GLY A 401 8.43 2.17 14.19
C GLY A 401 7.92 0.93 13.45
N GLY A 402 6.65 0.60 13.62
CA GLY A 402 5.94 -0.42 12.86
C GLY A 402 5.14 0.18 11.69
N CYS A 403 4.12 -0.55 11.23
CA CYS A 403 3.19 -0.05 10.22
C CYS A 403 1.78 -0.62 10.41
N LEU A 404 0.80 0.11 9.88
CA LEU A 404 -0.58 -0.33 9.74
C LEU A 404 -0.88 -0.58 8.26
N VAL A 405 -1.40 -1.75 7.93
CA VAL A 405 -1.96 -2.05 6.61
C VAL A 405 -3.46 -2.17 6.73
N VAL A 406 -4.19 -1.38 5.97
CA VAL A 406 -5.65 -1.47 5.90
C VAL A 406 -6.10 -1.82 4.50
N GLY A 407 -7.21 -2.51 4.41
CA GLY A 407 -7.73 -2.90 3.12
C GLY A 407 -9.10 -3.56 3.17
N SER A 408 -9.47 -4.11 2.03
CA SER A 408 -10.76 -4.78 1.85
C SER A 408 -10.57 -6.28 1.83
N LEU A 409 -11.40 -6.98 2.59
CA LEU A 409 -11.47 -8.44 2.64
C LEU A 409 -12.68 -8.90 1.83
N GLY A 410 -12.43 -9.52 0.69
CA GLY A 410 -13.48 -10.00 -0.20
C GLY A 410 -14.15 -11.29 0.30
N ASP A 411 -15.47 -11.27 0.47
CA ASP A 411 -16.30 -12.46 0.64
C ASP A 411 -16.90 -12.86 -0.70
N PHE A 412 -16.34 -13.90 -1.31
CA PHE A 412 -16.79 -14.38 -2.62
C PHE A 412 -18.24 -14.91 -2.60
N GLN A 413 -18.69 -15.51 -1.51
CA GLN A 413 -20.04 -16.06 -1.42
C GLN A 413 -21.08 -14.95 -1.26
N ALA A 414 -20.78 -13.97 -0.42
CA ALA A 414 -21.65 -12.82 -0.20
C ALA A 414 -21.50 -11.73 -1.27
N GLN A 415 -20.48 -11.82 -2.13
CA GLN A 415 -20.15 -10.82 -3.15
C GLN A 415 -19.99 -9.40 -2.58
N ARG A 416 -19.31 -9.30 -1.45
CA ARG A 416 -19.08 -8.04 -0.74
C ARG A 416 -17.65 -7.92 -0.24
N PHE A 417 -17.30 -6.72 0.20
CA PHE A 417 -16.07 -6.41 0.90
C PHE A 417 -16.33 -6.08 2.36
N ASP A 418 -15.53 -6.64 3.23
CA ASP A 418 -15.38 -6.26 4.63
C ASP A 418 -14.10 -5.43 4.81
N VAL A 419 -13.95 -4.70 5.91
CA VAL A 419 -12.71 -3.97 6.24
C VAL A 419 -11.76 -4.89 6.99
N PHE A 420 -10.46 -4.83 6.72
CA PHE A 420 -9.44 -5.34 7.62
C PHE A 420 -8.43 -4.26 7.97
N ALA A 421 -7.86 -4.36 9.18
CA ALA A 421 -6.76 -3.57 9.68
C ALA A 421 -5.72 -4.49 10.30
N LEU A 422 -4.50 -4.47 9.78
CA LEU A 422 -3.37 -5.30 10.21
C LEU A 422 -2.27 -4.37 10.74
N LYS A 423 -2.04 -4.37 12.05
CA LYS A 423 -0.92 -3.66 12.67
C LYS A 423 0.26 -4.61 12.80
N ILE A 424 1.40 -4.17 12.29
CA ILE A 424 2.66 -4.89 12.31
C ILE A 424 3.63 -4.10 13.17
N ASN A 425 4.28 -4.77 14.12
CA ASN A 425 5.28 -4.18 15.00
C ASN A 425 6.57 -3.81 14.24
N ALA A 426 7.44 -3.04 14.88
CA ALA A 426 8.72 -2.60 14.32
C ALA A 426 9.62 -3.76 13.86
N ASP A 427 9.54 -4.92 14.52
CA ASP A 427 10.30 -6.15 14.20
C ASP A 427 9.62 -7.06 13.18
N GLY A 428 8.49 -6.63 12.62
CA GLY A 428 7.72 -7.40 11.65
C GLY A 428 6.79 -8.45 12.29
N THR A 429 6.65 -8.49 13.61
CA THR A 429 5.73 -9.42 14.28
C THR A 429 4.30 -8.83 14.33
N VAL A 430 3.33 -9.71 14.48
CA VAL A 430 1.93 -9.39 14.77
C VAL A 430 1.56 -10.09 16.08
N GLY A 431 0.55 -9.64 16.80
CA GLY A 431 0.16 -10.16 18.12
C GLY A 431 0.08 -11.69 18.20
N LEU A 432 0.39 -12.24 19.37
CA LEU A 432 0.78 -13.64 19.63
C LEU A 432 -0.26 -14.73 19.30
N ASP A 433 -1.53 -14.41 19.11
CA ASP A 433 -2.56 -15.44 19.11
C ASP A 433 -3.20 -15.74 17.73
N GLU A 434 -2.94 -14.97 16.68
CA GLU A 434 -3.77 -15.08 15.48
C GLU A 434 -3.05 -15.12 14.13
N ILE A 435 -1.78 -14.78 14.06
CA ILE A 435 -1.05 -14.77 12.79
C ILE A 435 0.16 -15.69 12.89
N GLN A 436 0.00 -16.93 12.44
CA GLN A 436 1.17 -17.77 12.17
C GLN A 436 1.88 -17.19 10.95
N GLU A 437 3.12 -16.72 11.13
CA GLU A 437 4.08 -16.65 10.04
C GLU A 437 4.23 -18.07 9.52
N GLU A 438 3.52 -18.40 8.46
CA GLU A 438 3.91 -19.58 7.71
C GLU A 438 5.10 -19.18 6.85
N ASP A 439 6.28 -19.66 7.23
CA ASP A 439 7.38 -19.76 6.31
C ASP A 439 6.88 -20.63 5.15
N MET A 440 6.48 -19.99 4.03
CA MET A 440 5.95 -20.73 2.91
C MET A 440 7.10 -21.35 2.13
N ALA A 441 7.06 -22.66 2.04
CA ALA A 441 7.92 -23.37 1.13
C ALA A 441 7.58 -22.98 -0.33
N PHE A 442 8.59 -22.83 -1.16
CA PHE A 442 8.45 -22.72 -2.62
C PHE A 442 9.49 -23.60 -3.30
N VAL A 443 9.23 -23.98 -4.54
CA VAL A 443 10.14 -24.84 -5.29
C VAL A 443 10.65 -24.14 -6.55
N TYR A 444 11.95 -24.23 -6.79
CA TYR A 444 12.60 -23.65 -7.95
C TYR A 444 13.83 -24.47 -8.40
N PRO A 445 14.15 -24.43 -9.74
CA PRO A 445 13.31 -23.93 -10.80
C PRO A 445 12.03 -24.77 -10.96
N ASN A 446 10.96 -24.14 -11.41
CA ASN A 446 9.71 -24.82 -11.75
C ASN A 446 9.18 -24.23 -13.09
N PRO A 447 9.29 -24.94 -14.21
CA PRO A 447 9.64 -26.37 -14.36
C PRO A 447 11.09 -26.71 -14.00
N ALA A 448 11.26 -27.85 -13.34
CA ALA A 448 12.56 -28.44 -13.04
C ALA A 448 13.06 -29.34 -14.19
N LYS A 449 14.39 -29.38 -14.39
CA LYS A 449 15.02 -30.28 -15.38
C LYS A 449 15.88 -31.34 -14.69
N GLU A 450 16.93 -30.91 -14.03
CA GLU A 450 17.91 -31.77 -13.38
C GLU A 450 17.83 -31.73 -11.87
N THR A 451 17.62 -30.52 -11.34
CA THR A 451 17.57 -30.29 -9.89
C THR A 451 16.34 -29.45 -9.51
N VAL A 452 15.87 -29.62 -8.30
CA VAL A 452 14.86 -28.80 -7.65
C VAL A 452 15.36 -28.37 -6.28
N ARG A 453 15.02 -27.14 -5.89
CA ARG A 453 15.30 -26.60 -4.57
C ARG A 453 14.01 -26.20 -3.87
N VAL A 454 13.97 -26.41 -2.59
CA VAL A 454 12.94 -25.89 -1.68
C VAL A 454 13.49 -24.63 -1.05
N GLY A 455 12.82 -23.50 -1.22
CA GLY A 455 13.11 -22.24 -0.54
C GLY A 455 12.02 -21.89 0.45
N GLY A 456 12.24 -20.83 1.25
CA GLY A 456 11.29 -20.31 2.23
C GLY A 456 11.23 -21.05 3.55
N VAL A 457 11.66 -22.32 3.61
CA VAL A 457 11.71 -23.15 4.81
C VAL A 457 13.00 -23.98 4.87
N GLU A 458 13.39 -24.39 6.07
CA GLU A 458 14.42 -25.43 6.26
C GLU A 458 13.75 -26.80 6.14
N ALA A 459 13.81 -27.39 4.93
CA ALA A 459 13.13 -28.66 4.67
C ALA A 459 13.87 -29.83 5.35
N VAL A 460 13.23 -30.50 6.30
CA VAL A 460 13.74 -31.71 6.95
C VAL A 460 13.50 -32.93 6.07
N GLU A 461 12.31 -33.04 5.51
CA GLU A 461 11.92 -34.14 4.61
C GLU A 461 10.95 -33.65 3.53
N THR A 462 11.20 -34.06 2.29
CA THR A 462 10.30 -33.81 1.16
C THR A 462 9.96 -35.11 0.48
N GLU A 463 8.67 -35.44 0.42
CA GLU A 463 8.12 -36.58 -0.31
C GLU A 463 7.55 -36.10 -1.64
N VAL A 464 7.85 -36.80 -2.74
CA VAL A 464 7.40 -36.47 -4.09
C VAL A 464 6.42 -37.52 -4.56
N TYR A 465 5.24 -37.09 -4.99
CA TYR A 465 4.16 -37.94 -5.48
C TYR A 465 3.87 -37.64 -6.96
N ASN A 466 3.59 -38.65 -7.74
CA ASN A 466 3.10 -38.48 -9.10
C ASN A 466 1.60 -38.15 -9.14
N ALA A 467 1.04 -37.89 -10.30
CA ALA A 467 -0.36 -37.54 -10.49
C ALA A 467 -1.34 -38.66 -10.07
N SER A 468 -0.89 -39.90 -9.92
CA SER A 468 -1.70 -41.01 -9.39
C SER A 468 -1.62 -41.16 -7.87
N GLY A 469 -0.91 -40.24 -7.18
CA GLY A 469 -0.76 -40.29 -5.72
C GLY A 469 0.28 -41.30 -5.22
N GLN A 470 1.08 -41.89 -6.12
CA GLN A 470 2.15 -42.80 -5.76
C GLN A 470 3.41 -42.00 -5.40
N ARG A 471 4.00 -42.28 -4.23
CA ARG A 471 5.28 -41.69 -3.85
C ARG A 471 6.40 -42.26 -4.75
N VAL A 472 7.05 -41.38 -5.51
CA VAL A 472 8.08 -41.72 -6.47
C VAL A 472 9.48 -41.36 -6.00
N MET A 473 9.59 -40.44 -5.03
CA MET A 473 10.88 -39.99 -4.50
C MET A 473 10.69 -39.43 -3.09
N ASN A 474 11.76 -39.44 -2.29
CA ASN A 474 11.87 -38.61 -1.09
C ASN A 474 13.32 -38.13 -0.92
N PHE A 475 13.49 -36.97 -0.29
CA PHE A 475 14.80 -36.42 0.00
C PHE A 475 14.79 -35.60 1.30
N ARG A 476 15.99 -35.33 1.83
CA ARG A 476 16.19 -34.48 3.01
C ARG A 476 17.00 -33.25 2.63
N GLY A 477 16.73 -32.15 3.32
CA GLY A 477 17.33 -30.85 3.01
C GLY A 477 16.64 -30.18 1.82
N ASN A 478 17.18 -29.07 1.38
CA ASN A 478 16.54 -28.12 0.48
C ASN A 478 16.86 -28.33 -1.01
N GLU A 479 17.57 -29.38 -1.39
CA GLU A 479 17.94 -29.62 -2.79
C GLU A 479 17.88 -31.11 -3.14
N ALA A 480 17.39 -31.44 -4.33
CA ALA A 480 17.37 -32.79 -4.85
C ALA A 480 17.58 -32.84 -6.37
N ASN A 481 18.21 -33.94 -6.83
CA ASN A 481 18.26 -34.26 -8.25
C ASN A 481 16.97 -34.96 -8.67
N VAL A 482 16.30 -34.42 -9.69
CA VAL A 482 15.02 -34.91 -10.23
C VAL A 482 15.16 -35.45 -11.64
N GLU A 483 16.40 -35.60 -12.16
CA GLU A 483 16.71 -36.10 -13.49
C GLU A 483 16.10 -37.49 -13.79
N ALA A 484 15.93 -38.31 -12.78
CA ALA A 484 15.31 -39.62 -12.92
C ALA A 484 13.77 -39.58 -13.07
N LEU A 485 13.11 -38.46 -12.76
CA LEU A 485 11.67 -38.31 -12.90
C LEU A 485 11.32 -38.11 -14.40
N ALA A 486 10.20 -38.63 -14.84
CA ALA A 486 9.66 -38.37 -16.17
C ALA A 486 9.06 -36.97 -16.26
N ASP A 487 8.90 -36.44 -17.49
CA ASP A 487 8.16 -35.20 -17.69
C ASP A 487 6.73 -35.33 -17.15
N GLY A 488 6.29 -34.34 -16.39
CA GLY A 488 4.98 -34.38 -15.79
C GLY A 488 4.81 -33.47 -14.55
N ILE A 489 3.62 -33.57 -13.96
CA ILE A 489 3.26 -32.85 -12.74
C ILE A 489 3.46 -33.76 -11.55
N TYR A 490 4.09 -33.21 -10.51
CA TYR A 490 4.35 -33.86 -9.24
C TYR A 490 3.84 -33.02 -8.08
N ILE A 491 3.46 -33.68 -7.00
CA ILE A 491 3.10 -33.06 -5.74
C ILE A 491 4.20 -33.29 -4.73
N LEU A 492 4.74 -32.25 -4.16
CA LEU A 492 5.72 -32.28 -3.09
C LEU A 492 5.03 -32.06 -1.76
N ARG A 493 5.30 -32.96 -0.82
CA ARG A 493 4.91 -32.79 0.58
C ARG A 493 6.17 -32.50 1.38
N ILE A 494 6.31 -31.27 1.84
CA ILE A 494 7.50 -30.76 2.51
C ILE A 494 7.20 -30.66 4.00
N THR A 495 8.05 -31.25 4.83
CA THR A 495 8.02 -31.11 6.29
C THR A 495 9.24 -30.29 6.69
N ASP A 496 9.03 -29.18 7.38
CA ASP A 496 10.08 -28.28 7.85
C ASP A 496 10.66 -28.70 9.22
N ASP A 497 11.63 -27.93 9.71
CA ASP A 497 12.29 -28.13 10.99
C ASP A 497 11.37 -27.85 12.19
N LYS A 498 10.25 -27.14 11.99
CA LYS A 498 9.21 -26.92 12.99
C LYS A 498 8.16 -28.04 13.00
N GLY A 499 8.25 -29.01 12.08
CA GLY A 499 7.31 -30.12 11.92
C GLY A 499 6.05 -29.75 11.16
N LEU A 500 5.95 -28.56 10.58
CA LEU A 500 4.85 -28.17 9.71
C LEU A 500 4.99 -28.86 8.35
N THR A 501 3.87 -29.22 7.76
CA THR A 501 3.84 -29.91 6.47
C THR A 501 3.09 -29.06 5.45
N GLN A 502 3.76 -28.75 4.34
CA GLN A 502 3.21 -27.99 3.22
C GLN A 502 3.17 -28.84 1.95
N THR A 503 2.22 -28.56 1.07
CA THR A 503 2.05 -29.31 -0.20
C THR A 503 2.18 -28.35 -1.37
N LEU A 504 3.11 -28.65 -2.27
CA LEU A 504 3.42 -27.81 -3.44
C LEU A 504 3.33 -28.63 -4.74
N ARG A 505 3.13 -27.92 -5.86
CA ARG A 505 3.17 -28.49 -7.20
C ARG A 505 4.53 -28.23 -7.84
N MET A 506 5.12 -29.24 -8.42
CA MET A 506 6.32 -29.17 -9.25
C MET A 506 6.01 -29.71 -10.65
N VAL A 507 6.53 -29.05 -11.66
CA VAL A 507 6.53 -29.52 -13.05
C VAL A 507 7.94 -29.98 -13.40
N VAL A 508 8.10 -31.16 -13.97
CA VAL A 508 9.35 -31.62 -14.58
C VAL A 508 9.19 -31.54 -16.09
N ASN A 509 10.10 -30.85 -16.76
CA ASN A 509 10.12 -30.69 -18.22
C ASN A 509 11.59 -30.65 -18.67
N LYS A 510 12.05 -31.71 -19.32
CA LYS A 510 13.45 -31.91 -19.75
C LYS A 510 13.75 -31.37 -21.11
#